data_7ba864527efcf84052b8620ae8d0b759
#
_entry.id   7ba864527efcf84052b8620ae8d0b759
#
_cell.length_a   1.000
_cell.length_b   1.000
_cell.length_c   1.000
_cell.angle_alpha   90.00
_cell.angle_beta   90.00
_cell.angle_gamma   90.00
#
_symmetry.space_group_name_H-M   'P 1'
#
loop_
_entity.id
_entity.type
_entity.pdbx_description
1 polymer ?
#
loop_
_entity_poly.entity_id
_entity_poly.type
_entity_poly.pdbx_seq_one_letter_code
_entity_poly.pdbx_strand_id
1 'polypeptide(L)'
;MELQVNNLYKGMKGFRFSGVAFLLLLCSTLSLAQRSNYPKSIWVGLSGGMQLSRYQFVPTVQQNQHLGTHFGALTRIDLEKGASIEIGLNYVQTGWTERFDEDTTGKAYRRDINYLEMPILSHLYLENKLARVFVNAGPFIGYYLSDNSSIQGTEFSEQQKIRHALPIKNKIAWGLTGGPGVSIKLGNRHRIELEGHIQYDFQDIWSTRREDPYGGSAELRFGAGLRYLFKL
;
A
#
# COMPACT_ATOMS: atom_id res chain seq x y z
N MET A 1 3.68 31.39 -21.54
CA MET A 1 3.12 30.69 -20.38
C MET A 1 2.10 29.63 -20.77
N GLU A 2 1.33 29.80 -21.84
CA GLU A 2 0.35 28.80 -22.33
C GLU A 2 0.96 27.52 -22.94
N LEU A 3 2.14 27.58 -23.52
CA LEU A 3 2.80 26.42 -24.16
C LEU A 3 3.32 25.38 -23.18
N GLN A 4 3.64 25.74 -21.93
CA GLN A 4 4.08 24.79 -20.89
C GLN A 4 2.91 24.01 -20.29
N VAL A 5 1.73 24.62 -20.17
CA VAL A 5 0.53 23.97 -19.62
C VAL A 5 0.01 22.88 -20.55
N ASN A 6 0.09 23.10 -21.87
CA ASN A 6 -0.35 22.12 -22.88
C ASN A 6 0.54 20.85 -22.94
N ASN A 7 1.83 20.96 -22.60
CA ASN A 7 2.73 19.81 -22.56
C ASN A 7 2.52 18.93 -21.32
N LEU A 8 2.14 19.51 -20.17
CA LEU A 8 1.76 18.78 -18.97
C LEU A 8 0.46 17.98 -19.16
N TYR A 9 -0.53 18.56 -19.86
CA TYR A 9 -1.79 17.86 -20.18
C TYR A 9 -1.62 16.68 -21.15
N LYS A 10 -0.67 16.78 -22.10
CA LYS A 10 -0.34 15.66 -23.00
C LYS A 10 0.36 14.51 -22.26
N GLY A 11 1.24 14.80 -21.30
CA GLY A 11 1.91 13.78 -20.47
C GLY A 11 0.94 12.98 -19.61
N MET A 12 -0.07 13.63 -19.03
CA MET A 12 -1.09 12.98 -18.19
C MET A 12 -2.04 12.06 -18.99
N LYS A 13 -2.35 12.36 -20.26
CA LYS A 13 -3.15 11.46 -21.11
C LYS A 13 -2.38 10.19 -21.50
N GLY A 14 -1.08 10.29 -21.75
CA GLY A 14 -0.21 9.14 -22.05
C GLY A 14 -0.09 8.16 -20.88
N PHE A 15 0.00 8.67 -19.67
CA PHE A 15 0.11 7.85 -18.46
C PHE A 15 -1.16 7.05 -18.16
N ARG A 16 -2.34 7.64 -18.41
CA ARG A 16 -3.63 6.93 -18.27
C ARG A 16 -3.81 5.80 -19.28
N PHE A 17 -3.32 5.95 -20.51
CA PHE A 17 -3.38 4.92 -21.54
C PHE A 17 -2.44 3.75 -21.23
N SER A 18 -1.24 4.02 -20.69
CA SER A 18 -0.29 2.97 -20.28
C SER A 18 -0.82 2.11 -19.12
N GLY A 19 -1.52 2.71 -18.16
CA GLY A 19 -2.12 1.97 -17.04
C GLY A 19 -3.22 0.99 -17.47
N VAL A 20 -4.08 1.43 -18.40
CA VAL A 20 -5.15 0.58 -18.95
C VAL A 20 -4.57 -0.53 -19.82
N ALA A 21 -3.55 -0.25 -20.64
CA ALA A 21 -2.87 -1.25 -21.45
C ALA A 21 -2.15 -2.31 -20.58
N PHE A 22 -1.54 -1.90 -19.46
CA PHE A 22 -0.90 -2.81 -18.52
C PHE A 22 -1.94 -3.70 -17.80
N LEU A 23 -3.10 -3.14 -17.45
CA LEU A 23 -4.21 -3.89 -16.85
C LEU A 23 -4.80 -4.92 -17.83
N LEU A 24 -4.94 -4.55 -19.10
CA LEU A 24 -5.41 -5.45 -20.17
C LEU A 24 -4.39 -6.57 -20.47
N LEU A 25 -3.08 -6.29 -20.40
CA LEU A 25 -2.04 -7.31 -20.51
C LEU A 25 -2.08 -8.29 -19.32
N LEU A 26 -2.32 -7.83 -18.10
CA LEU A 26 -2.52 -8.69 -16.93
C LEU A 26 -3.77 -9.57 -17.07
N CYS A 27 -4.87 -9.05 -17.61
CA CYS A 27 -6.08 -9.82 -17.87
C CYS A 27 -5.89 -10.87 -18.97
N SER A 28 -5.08 -10.58 -19.99
CA SER A 28 -4.83 -11.54 -21.08
C SER A 28 -3.98 -12.74 -20.63
N THR A 29 -3.06 -12.56 -19.69
CA THR A 29 -2.28 -13.66 -19.13
C THR A 29 -3.13 -14.60 -18.26
N LEU A 30 -4.15 -14.08 -17.59
CA LEU A 30 -5.10 -14.89 -16.80
C LEU A 30 -5.96 -15.81 -17.70
N SER A 31 -6.23 -15.41 -18.94
CA SER A 31 -7.03 -16.22 -19.89
C SER A 31 -6.29 -17.45 -20.41
N LEU A 32 -4.96 -17.47 -20.41
CA LEU A 32 -4.13 -18.61 -20.82
C LEU A 32 -4.00 -19.67 -19.72
N ALA A 33 -4.24 -19.32 -18.46
CA ALA A 33 -4.15 -20.22 -17.31
C ALA A 33 -5.28 -21.24 -17.20
N GLN A 34 -6.34 -21.12 -18.01
CA GLN A 34 -7.54 -21.98 -17.91
C GLN A 34 -7.37 -23.43 -18.40
N ARG A 35 -6.22 -23.82 -18.93
CA ARG A 35 -5.97 -25.18 -19.46
C ARG A 35 -4.90 -25.99 -18.70
N SER A 36 -4.42 -25.52 -17.57
CA SER A 36 -3.40 -26.26 -16.83
C SER A 36 -4.02 -27.36 -15.97
N ASN A 37 -3.64 -28.62 -16.20
CA ASN A 37 -3.87 -29.76 -15.30
C ASN A 37 -2.98 -29.71 -14.05
N TYR A 38 -2.50 -28.51 -13.66
CA TYR A 38 -1.67 -28.34 -12.47
C TYR A 38 -2.50 -28.63 -11.20
N PRO A 39 -2.03 -29.46 -10.29
CA PRO A 39 -2.76 -29.75 -9.06
C PRO A 39 -2.85 -28.45 -8.22
N LYS A 40 -4.07 -27.92 -8.14
CA LYS A 40 -4.35 -26.72 -7.36
C LYS A 40 -4.04 -27.00 -5.88
N SER A 41 -3.25 -26.17 -5.25
CA SER A 41 -3.02 -26.22 -3.81
C SER A 41 -3.45 -24.90 -3.17
N ILE A 42 -4.05 -25.03 -2.01
CA ILE A 42 -4.53 -23.92 -1.21
C ILE A 42 -3.60 -23.77 -0.01
N TRP A 43 -3.15 -22.55 0.21
CA TRP A 43 -2.34 -22.17 1.35
C TRP A 43 -3.10 -21.13 2.16
N VAL A 44 -3.06 -21.25 3.47
CA VAL A 44 -3.55 -20.26 4.41
C VAL A 44 -2.40 -19.78 5.26
N GLY A 45 -2.40 -18.53 5.64
CA GLY A 45 -1.27 -17.99 6.38
C GLY A 45 -1.59 -16.76 7.21
N LEU A 46 -0.63 -16.40 8.03
CA LEU A 46 -0.59 -15.17 8.80
C LEU A 46 0.57 -14.31 8.31
N SER A 47 0.38 -13.01 8.37
CA SER A 47 1.40 -12.02 8.00
C SER A 47 1.52 -10.97 9.09
N GLY A 48 2.70 -10.40 9.24
CA GLY A 48 2.93 -9.25 10.11
C GLY A 48 4.25 -8.59 9.80
N GLY A 49 4.30 -7.27 9.98
CA GLY A 49 5.49 -6.50 9.65
C GLY A 49 5.40 -5.04 10.03
N MET A 50 6.38 -4.30 9.55
CA MET A 50 6.52 -2.87 9.75
C MET A 50 6.55 -2.15 8.42
N GLN A 51 6.12 -0.89 8.43
CA GLN A 51 6.08 -0.05 7.24
C GLN A 51 6.40 1.40 7.58
N LEU A 52 6.95 2.09 6.60
CA LEU A 52 7.19 3.52 6.62
C LEU A 52 6.20 4.17 5.66
N SER A 53 5.43 5.11 6.17
CA SER A 53 4.43 5.85 5.39
C SER A 53 4.79 7.33 5.27
N ARG A 54 4.31 7.93 4.18
CA ARG A 54 4.40 9.34 3.88
C ARG A 54 3.21 9.77 3.05
N TYR A 55 2.64 10.92 3.35
CA TYR A 55 1.55 11.51 2.58
C TYR A 55 2.05 12.60 1.64
N GLN A 56 1.58 12.59 0.41
CA GLN A 56 1.90 13.61 -0.60
C GLN A 56 0.88 14.75 -0.51
N PHE A 57 1.08 15.65 0.45
CA PHE A 57 0.21 16.80 0.62
C PHE A 57 0.48 17.89 -0.41
N VAL A 58 -0.60 18.50 -0.92
CA VAL A 58 -0.54 19.72 -1.75
C VAL A 58 -1.47 20.75 -1.13
N PRO A 59 -0.98 21.90 -0.58
CA PRO A 59 0.43 22.30 -0.50
C PRO A 59 1.28 21.39 0.38
N THR A 60 2.57 21.35 0.10
CA THR A 60 3.52 20.44 0.77
C THR A 60 3.60 20.70 2.27
N VAL A 61 3.50 19.63 3.05
CA VAL A 61 3.76 19.62 4.49
C VAL A 61 5.08 18.90 4.73
N GLN A 62 5.98 19.49 5.51
CA GLN A 62 7.22 18.84 5.88
C GLN A 62 6.95 17.68 6.83
N GLN A 63 7.45 16.49 6.50
CA GLN A 63 7.18 15.24 7.22
C GLN A 63 8.46 14.43 7.40
N ASN A 64 8.56 13.79 8.55
CA ASN A 64 9.42 12.64 8.77
C ASN A 64 8.72 11.37 8.28
N GLN A 65 9.47 10.31 8.06
CA GLN A 65 8.88 9.00 7.81
C GLN A 65 8.11 8.53 9.05
N HIS A 66 6.88 8.08 8.85
CA HIS A 66 6.02 7.59 9.91
C HIS A 66 6.11 6.07 9.97
N LEU A 67 6.53 5.54 11.13
CA LEU A 67 6.60 4.09 11.34
C LEU A 67 5.22 3.58 11.76
N GLY A 68 4.70 2.65 10.99
CA GLY A 68 3.48 1.89 11.24
C GLY A 68 3.71 0.38 11.24
N THR A 69 2.67 -0.37 11.53
CA THR A 69 2.67 -1.83 11.57
C THR A 69 1.51 -2.40 10.77
N HIS A 70 1.63 -3.64 10.35
CA HIS A 70 0.52 -4.39 9.79
C HIS A 70 0.53 -5.83 10.30
N PHE A 71 -0.64 -6.42 10.39
CA PHE A 71 -0.81 -7.85 10.65
C PHE A 71 -2.11 -8.33 10.02
N GLY A 72 -2.14 -9.58 9.61
CA GLY A 72 -3.33 -10.12 8.98
C GLY A 72 -3.24 -11.60 8.64
N ALA A 73 -4.25 -12.03 7.89
CA ALA A 73 -4.34 -13.38 7.36
C ALA A 73 -4.39 -13.34 5.82
N LEU A 74 -3.93 -14.41 5.19
CA LEU A 74 -3.94 -14.53 3.75
C LEU A 74 -4.32 -15.93 3.30
N THR A 75 -4.89 -16.01 2.11
CA THR A 75 -5.12 -17.26 1.38
C THR A 75 -4.46 -17.16 0.02
N ARG A 76 -3.72 -18.19 -0.37
CA ARG A 76 -3.06 -18.28 -1.67
C ARG A 76 -3.50 -19.55 -2.37
N ILE A 77 -3.84 -19.43 -3.65
CA ILE A 77 -4.26 -20.54 -4.50
C ILE A 77 -3.24 -20.66 -5.64
N ASP A 78 -2.50 -21.77 -5.66
CA ASP A 78 -1.59 -22.08 -6.77
C ASP A 78 -2.43 -22.44 -7.99
N LEU A 79 -2.26 -21.69 -9.09
CA LEU A 79 -3.01 -21.90 -10.35
C LEU A 79 -2.21 -22.74 -11.32
N GLU A 80 -0.91 -22.46 -11.43
CA GLU A 80 0.02 -23.15 -12.30
C GLU A 80 1.45 -23.07 -11.76
N LYS A 81 2.39 -23.74 -12.41
CA LYS A 81 3.78 -23.67 -12.03
C LYS A 81 4.32 -22.26 -12.22
N GLY A 82 4.68 -21.61 -11.10
CA GLY A 82 5.23 -20.25 -11.10
C GLY A 82 4.21 -19.13 -10.91
N ALA A 83 2.90 -19.44 -10.81
CA ALA A 83 1.86 -18.42 -10.64
C ALA A 83 0.77 -18.85 -9.66
N SER A 84 0.41 -17.92 -8.76
CA SER A 84 -0.66 -18.09 -7.78
C SER A 84 -1.46 -16.79 -7.66
N ILE A 85 -2.67 -16.88 -7.13
CA ILE A 85 -3.45 -15.73 -6.68
C ILE A 85 -3.44 -15.73 -5.16
N GLU A 86 -3.28 -14.56 -4.58
CA GLU A 86 -3.30 -14.34 -3.14
C GLU A 86 -4.33 -13.29 -2.79
N ILE A 87 -5.09 -13.54 -1.74
CA ILE A 87 -6.04 -12.61 -1.14
C ILE A 87 -5.71 -12.51 0.33
N GLY A 88 -5.52 -11.30 0.82
CA GLY A 88 -5.24 -10.99 2.23
C GLY A 88 -6.36 -10.22 2.89
N LEU A 89 -6.33 -10.20 4.22
CA LEU A 89 -7.10 -9.28 5.04
C LEU A 89 -6.18 -8.81 6.17
N ASN A 90 -5.79 -7.54 6.12
CA ASN A 90 -4.77 -6.96 6.99
C ASN A 90 -5.34 -5.79 7.79
N TYR A 91 -5.07 -5.77 9.09
CA TYR A 91 -5.12 -4.56 9.87
C TYR A 91 -3.82 -3.80 9.67
N VAL A 92 -3.92 -2.53 9.32
CA VAL A 92 -2.79 -1.69 8.92
C VAL A 92 -2.83 -0.39 9.69
N GLN A 93 -1.73 -0.07 10.36
CA GLN A 93 -1.51 1.22 10.97
C GLN A 93 -0.55 2.03 10.10
N THR A 94 -0.97 3.22 9.71
CA THR A 94 -0.22 4.16 8.88
C THR A 94 -0.38 5.58 9.42
N GLY A 95 0.08 6.60 8.70
CA GLY A 95 -0.07 7.99 9.13
C GLY A 95 1.06 8.89 8.68
N TRP A 96 1.18 10.03 9.35
CA TRP A 96 2.29 10.96 9.13
C TRP A 96 2.76 11.61 10.41
N THR A 97 4.02 12.04 10.39
CA THR A 97 4.65 12.81 11.46
C THR A 97 5.18 14.12 10.87
N GLU A 98 4.68 15.26 11.33
CA GLU A 98 5.14 16.55 10.84
C GLU A 98 6.52 16.88 11.41
N ARG A 99 7.31 17.58 10.61
CA ARG A 99 8.65 18.04 10.94
C ARG A 99 8.66 19.56 11.08
N PHE A 100 9.21 20.05 12.19
CA PHE A 100 9.29 21.46 12.53
C PHE A 100 10.78 21.86 12.70
N ASP A 101 11.47 22.08 11.57
CA ASP A 101 12.93 22.27 11.55
C ASP A 101 13.43 23.54 12.24
N GLU A 102 12.60 24.58 12.30
CA GLU A 102 12.99 25.90 12.85
C GLU A 102 12.52 26.10 14.29
N ASP A 103 11.96 25.06 14.90
CA ASP A 103 11.31 25.19 16.18
C ASP A 103 12.13 24.62 17.33
N THR A 104 12.64 25.52 18.19
CA THR A 104 13.31 25.16 19.44
C THR A 104 12.34 24.83 20.57
N THR A 105 11.01 24.95 20.38
CA THR A 105 10.00 24.81 21.44
C THR A 105 9.50 23.36 21.59
N GLY A 106 10.05 22.41 20.83
CA GLY A 106 9.70 20.99 20.95
C GLY A 106 8.32 20.64 20.41
N LYS A 107 7.84 21.37 19.39
CA LYS A 107 6.58 21.03 18.69
C LYS A 107 6.71 19.67 18.03
N ALA A 108 5.67 18.86 18.18
CA ALA A 108 5.51 17.63 17.44
C ALA A 108 4.03 17.38 17.11
N TYR A 109 3.77 16.90 15.93
CA TYR A 109 2.46 16.40 15.51
C TYR A 109 2.61 15.06 14.84
N ARG A 110 1.87 14.09 15.34
CA ARG A 110 1.78 12.74 14.78
C ARG A 110 0.31 12.36 14.63
N ARG A 111 -0.04 11.78 13.51
CA ARG A 111 -1.36 11.19 13.28
C ARG A 111 -1.21 9.76 12.81
N ASP A 112 -1.75 8.85 13.59
CA ASP A 112 -1.88 7.43 13.27
C ASP A 112 -3.26 7.18 12.67
N ILE A 113 -3.33 6.44 11.58
CA ILE A 113 -4.58 6.07 10.88
C ILE A 113 -4.60 4.55 10.76
N ASN A 114 -5.73 3.95 11.08
CA ASN A 114 -5.92 2.52 11.04
C ASN A 114 -6.89 2.13 9.94
N TYR A 115 -6.49 1.18 9.11
CA TYR A 115 -7.27 0.61 8.02
C TYR A 115 -7.45 -0.89 8.17
N LEU A 116 -8.55 -1.40 7.64
CA LEU A 116 -8.71 -2.80 7.28
C LEU A 116 -8.52 -2.90 5.77
N GLU A 117 -7.47 -3.57 5.32
CA GLU A 117 -7.10 -3.64 3.90
C GLU A 117 -7.21 -5.06 3.34
N MET A 118 -7.71 -5.17 2.12
CA MET A 118 -7.84 -6.40 1.38
C MET A 118 -7.04 -6.30 0.06
N PRO A 119 -5.78 -6.72 0.04
CA PRO A 119 -5.02 -6.87 -1.20
C PRO A 119 -5.46 -8.11 -1.96
N ILE A 120 -5.46 -8.01 -3.30
CA ILE A 120 -5.66 -9.11 -4.25
C ILE A 120 -4.44 -9.13 -5.15
N LEU A 121 -3.57 -10.12 -4.97
CA LEU A 121 -2.24 -10.12 -5.57
C LEU A 121 -2.04 -11.28 -6.54
N SER A 122 -1.42 -11.00 -7.66
CA SER A 122 -0.74 -12.00 -8.46
C SER A 122 0.60 -12.32 -7.81
N HIS A 123 0.82 -13.59 -7.48
CA HIS A 123 2.05 -14.09 -6.88
C HIS A 123 2.82 -14.87 -7.93
N LEU A 124 3.86 -14.28 -8.50
CA LEU A 124 4.72 -14.89 -9.50
C LEU A 124 6.01 -15.34 -8.86
N TYR A 125 6.44 -16.58 -9.12
CA TYR A 125 7.58 -17.14 -8.43
C TYR A 125 8.44 -18.08 -9.27
N LEU A 126 9.72 -18.15 -8.88
CA LEU A 126 10.65 -19.19 -9.29
C LEU A 126 11.02 -20.00 -8.05
N GLU A 127 10.92 -21.32 -8.17
CA GLU A 127 11.08 -22.22 -7.05
C GLU A 127 12.08 -23.33 -7.35
N ASN A 128 12.93 -23.65 -6.37
CA ASN A 128 13.76 -24.83 -6.34
C ASN A 128 13.32 -25.78 -5.19
N LYS A 129 14.12 -26.80 -4.89
CA LYS A 129 13.79 -27.81 -3.85
C LYS A 129 13.65 -27.19 -2.45
N LEU A 130 14.38 -26.11 -2.13
CA LEU A 130 14.48 -25.55 -0.79
C LEU A 130 13.78 -24.20 -0.67
N ALA A 131 13.92 -23.34 -1.66
CA ALA A 131 13.53 -21.95 -1.58
C ALA A 131 12.72 -21.50 -2.82
N ARG A 132 11.99 -20.40 -2.65
CA ARG A 132 11.25 -19.70 -3.69
C ARG A 132 11.65 -18.23 -3.63
N VAL A 133 11.90 -17.62 -4.76
CA VAL A 133 11.90 -16.15 -4.91
C VAL A 133 10.62 -15.76 -5.63
N PHE A 134 10.01 -14.68 -5.21
CA PHE A 134 8.73 -14.27 -5.76
C PHE A 134 8.59 -12.76 -5.87
N VAL A 135 7.63 -12.34 -6.65
CA VAL A 135 7.13 -10.97 -6.72
C VAL A 135 5.61 -11.01 -6.60
N ASN A 136 5.08 -10.20 -5.72
CA ASN A 136 3.67 -9.94 -5.59
C ASN A 136 3.33 -8.62 -6.26
N ALA A 137 2.18 -8.54 -6.93
CA ALA A 137 1.66 -7.28 -7.44
C ALA A 137 0.14 -7.35 -7.62
N GLY A 138 -0.57 -6.30 -7.28
CA GLY A 138 -2.01 -6.22 -7.50
C GLY A 138 -2.67 -5.03 -6.82
N PRO A 139 -3.99 -4.89 -7.02
CA PRO A 139 -4.78 -3.88 -6.36
C PRO A 139 -5.03 -4.21 -4.89
N PHE A 140 -5.34 -3.19 -4.12
CA PHE A 140 -5.91 -3.32 -2.79
C PHE A 140 -7.08 -2.37 -2.62
N ILE A 141 -7.96 -2.71 -1.70
CA ILE A 141 -8.99 -1.84 -1.16
C ILE A 141 -8.87 -1.81 0.36
N GLY A 142 -8.99 -0.65 0.96
CA GLY A 142 -8.92 -0.42 2.39
C GLY A 142 -10.14 0.32 2.91
N TYR A 143 -10.55 0.00 4.10
CA TYR A 143 -11.60 0.71 4.82
C TYR A 143 -11.03 1.35 6.08
N TYR A 144 -11.23 2.65 6.23
CA TYR A 144 -10.84 3.41 7.41
C TYR A 144 -11.60 2.92 8.65
N LEU A 145 -10.87 2.65 9.71
CA LEU A 145 -11.42 2.24 11.00
C LEU A 145 -11.41 3.39 12.01
N SER A 146 -10.25 3.97 12.22
CA SER A 146 -10.06 5.02 13.23
C SER A 146 -8.78 5.80 12.96
N ASP A 147 -8.66 6.97 13.55
CA ASP A 147 -7.41 7.71 13.64
C ASP A 147 -7.21 8.29 15.03
N ASN A 148 -5.95 8.52 15.37
CA ASN A 148 -5.54 9.16 16.60
C ASN A 148 -4.45 10.16 16.31
N SER A 149 -4.48 11.33 16.97
CA SER A 149 -3.47 12.34 16.84
C SER A 149 -2.82 12.65 18.17
N SER A 150 -1.50 12.80 18.15
CA SER A 150 -0.70 13.25 19.29
C SER A 150 -0.11 14.61 18.97
N ILE A 151 -0.36 15.58 19.83
CA ILE A 151 0.08 16.96 19.69
C ILE A 151 0.95 17.29 20.90
N GLN A 152 2.16 17.80 20.67
CA GLN A 152 3.04 18.32 21.69
C GLN A 152 3.38 19.78 21.37
N GLY A 153 3.46 20.62 22.41
CA GLY A 153 3.66 22.07 22.27
C GLY A 153 2.35 22.84 22.08
N THR A 154 2.38 24.15 22.30
CA THR A 154 1.18 25.01 22.31
C THR A 154 1.15 26.07 21.21
N GLU A 155 2.28 26.35 20.58
CA GLU A 155 2.42 27.49 19.65
C GLU A 155 2.26 27.06 18.18
N PHE A 156 1.15 26.44 17.82
CA PHE A 156 0.82 26.16 16.44
C PHE A 156 0.16 27.37 15.77
N SER A 157 0.51 27.61 14.49
CA SER A 157 -0.17 28.62 13.68
C SER A 157 -1.65 28.23 13.46
N GLU A 158 -2.50 29.22 13.18
CA GLU A 158 -3.92 28.94 12.89
C GLU A 158 -4.11 27.97 11.71
N GLN A 159 -3.26 28.06 10.69
CA GLN A 159 -3.28 27.11 9.58
C GLN A 159 -2.93 25.69 9.98
N GLN A 160 -1.97 25.51 10.90
CA GLN A 160 -1.62 24.20 11.44
C GLN A 160 -2.76 23.64 12.29
N LYS A 161 -3.38 24.45 13.15
CA LYS A 161 -4.54 24.04 13.95
C LYS A 161 -5.71 23.59 13.09
N ILE A 162 -6.04 24.35 12.03
CA ILE A 162 -7.08 23.96 11.06
C ILE A 162 -6.74 22.61 10.42
N ARG A 163 -5.50 22.42 9.98
CA ARG A 163 -5.06 21.17 9.36
C ARG A 163 -5.15 19.97 10.32
N HIS A 164 -4.69 20.15 11.56
CA HIS A 164 -4.73 19.10 12.57
C HIS A 164 -6.16 18.69 12.96
N ALA A 165 -7.10 19.62 12.88
CA ALA A 165 -8.53 19.37 13.14
C ALA A 165 -9.29 18.73 11.97
N LEU A 166 -8.70 18.64 10.77
CA LEU A 166 -9.38 18.07 9.61
C LEU A 166 -9.71 16.58 9.82
N PRO A 167 -10.98 16.17 9.72
CA PRO A 167 -11.33 14.75 9.77
C PRO A 167 -10.93 14.04 8.48
N ILE A 168 -10.66 12.74 8.57
CA ILE A 168 -10.48 11.89 7.39
C ILE A 168 -11.84 11.78 6.67
N LYS A 169 -11.96 12.40 5.50
CA LYS A 169 -13.21 12.44 4.73
C LYS A 169 -13.44 11.16 3.94
N ASN A 170 -12.43 10.69 3.25
CA ASN A 170 -12.52 9.51 2.41
C ASN A 170 -12.23 8.27 3.26
N LYS A 171 -13.28 7.46 3.47
CA LYS A 171 -13.19 6.25 4.30
C LYS A 171 -12.73 5.03 3.53
N ILE A 172 -12.67 5.10 2.21
CA ILE A 172 -12.20 4.03 1.34
C ILE A 172 -10.87 4.45 0.75
N ALA A 173 -9.84 3.65 0.97
CA ALA A 173 -8.55 3.73 0.30
C ALA A 173 -8.50 2.66 -0.79
N TRP A 174 -7.84 2.94 -1.90
CA TRP A 174 -7.58 1.97 -2.95
C TRP A 174 -6.37 2.38 -3.77
N GLY A 175 -5.69 1.39 -4.32
CA GLY A 175 -4.47 1.64 -5.06
C GLY A 175 -3.81 0.36 -5.53
N LEU A 176 -2.50 0.43 -5.68
CA LEU A 176 -1.66 -0.70 -6.05
C LEU A 176 -0.64 -1.00 -4.96
N THR A 177 -0.39 -2.26 -4.74
CA THR A 177 0.66 -2.74 -3.84
C THR A 177 1.42 -3.89 -4.49
N GLY A 178 2.68 -4.05 -4.11
CA GLY A 178 3.50 -5.17 -4.57
C GLY A 178 4.93 -5.07 -4.12
N GLY A 179 5.69 -6.15 -4.32
CA GLY A 179 7.09 -6.18 -4.00
C GLY A 179 7.70 -7.58 -4.07
N PRO A 180 9.02 -7.66 -3.94
CA PRO A 180 9.74 -8.93 -3.97
C PRO A 180 9.72 -9.63 -2.62
N GLY A 181 9.92 -10.95 -2.66
CA GLY A 181 10.10 -11.73 -1.45
C GLY A 181 10.85 -13.05 -1.68
N VAL A 182 11.17 -13.65 -0.56
CA VAL A 182 11.80 -14.98 -0.51
C VAL A 182 11.00 -15.89 0.41
N SER A 183 10.90 -17.14 0.05
CA SER A 183 10.17 -18.16 0.79
C SER A 183 11.06 -19.38 1.01
N ILE A 184 11.06 -19.90 2.23
CA ILE A 184 11.76 -21.12 2.60
C ILE A 184 10.73 -22.18 2.95
N LYS A 185 10.90 -23.38 2.38
CA LYS A 185 10.07 -24.53 2.69
C LYS A 185 10.49 -25.17 4.01
N LEU A 186 9.54 -25.38 4.87
CA LEU A 186 9.70 -26.15 6.10
C LEU A 186 8.91 -27.46 5.96
N GLY A 187 9.47 -28.40 5.17
CA GLY A 187 8.79 -29.64 4.78
C GLY A 187 7.76 -29.41 3.66
N ASN A 188 6.72 -30.24 3.59
CA ASN A 188 5.78 -30.26 2.48
C ASN A 188 4.56 -29.34 2.67
N ARG A 189 4.29 -28.91 3.89
CA ARG A 189 3.07 -28.17 4.24
C ARG A 189 3.30 -26.80 4.84
N HIS A 190 4.54 -26.41 5.12
CA HIS A 190 4.86 -25.19 5.84
C HIS A 190 5.82 -24.33 5.02
N ARG A 191 5.64 -23.02 5.06
CA ARG A 191 6.55 -22.03 4.48
C ARG A 191 6.69 -20.83 5.41
N ILE A 192 7.89 -20.29 5.44
CA ILE A 192 8.16 -18.96 6.01
C ILE A 192 8.62 -18.08 4.87
N GLU A 193 8.07 -16.89 4.80
CA GLU A 193 8.37 -15.92 3.76
C GLU A 193 8.77 -14.57 4.38
N LEU A 194 9.76 -13.94 3.78
CA LEU A 194 10.11 -12.54 3.99
C LEU A 194 9.73 -11.78 2.73
N GLU A 195 8.94 -10.72 2.88
CA GLU A 195 8.47 -9.89 1.79
C GLU A 195 8.79 -8.43 2.06
N GLY A 196 9.27 -7.73 1.03
CA GLY A 196 9.23 -6.28 0.96
C GLY A 196 8.05 -5.84 0.12
N HIS A 197 7.41 -4.72 0.45
CA HIS A 197 6.31 -4.18 -0.34
C HIS A 197 6.38 -2.66 -0.48
N ILE A 198 5.85 -2.19 -1.59
CA ILE A 198 5.59 -0.79 -1.87
C ILE A 198 4.10 -0.68 -2.14
N GLN A 199 3.46 0.34 -1.58
CA GLN A 199 2.04 0.61 -1.81
C GLN A 199 1.85 2.08 -2.13
N TYR A 200 0.99 2.34 -3.12
CA TYR A 200 0.59 3.67 -3.53
C TYR A 200 -0.92 3.77 -3.60
N ASP A 201 -1.47 4.73 -2.87
CA ASP A 201 -2.89 5.00 -2.82
C ASP A 201 -3.27 5.98 -3.95
N PHE A 202 -4.33 5.67 -4.68
CA PHE A 202 -4.90 6.57 -5.69
C PHE A 202 -5.95 7.50 -5.09
N GLN A 203 -6.40 7.21 -3.88
CA GLN A 203 -7.39 7.99 -3.17
C GLN A 203 -6.72 8.92 -2.16
N ASP A 204 -7.11 10.19 -2.19
CA ASP A 204 -6.75 11.17 -1.19
C ASP A 204 -7.54 10.97 0.10
N ILE A 205 -6.92 11.15 1.27
CA ILE A 205 -7.62 11.06 2.57
C ILE A 205 -8.56 12.23 2.81
N TRP A 206 -8.27 13.39 2.22
CA TRP A 206 -9.11 14.57 2.26
C TRP A 206 -9.78 14.81 0.91
N SER A 207 -10.79 15.65 0.91
CA SER A 207 -11.40 16.10 -0.33
C SER A 207 -10.44 17.04 -1.08
N THR A 208 -10.38 16.90 -2.38
CA THR A 208 -9.56 17.72 -3.29
C THR A 208 -10.39 18.74 -4.04
N ARG A 209 -11.56 19.14 -3.51
CA ARG A 209 -12.40 20.18 -4.11
C ARG A 209 -11.72 21.53 -3.99
N ARG A 210 -12.02 22.44 -4.92
CA ARG A 210 -11.41 23.78 -5.00
C ARG A 210 -11.57 24.62 -3.72
N GLU A 211 -12.56 24.32 -2.90
CA GLU A 211 -12.87 24.98 -1.62
C GLU A 211 -12.11 24.38 -0.44
N ASP A 212 -11.50 23.21 -0.61
CA ASP A 212 -10.79 22.51 0.44
C ASP A 212 -9.32 22.97 0.52
N PRO A 213 -8.71 22.98 1.71
CA PRO A 213 -7.34 23.48 1.92
C PRO A 213 -6.25 22.64 1.26
N TYR A 214 -6.58 21.43 0.80
CA TYR A 214 -5.63 20.49 0.19
C TYR A 214 -6.11 20.03 -1.17
N GLY A 215 -5.23 20.17 -2.18
CA GLY A 215 -5.42 19.64 -3.53
C GLY A 215 -4.88 18.23 -3.74
N GLY A 216 -4.24 17.63 -2.73
CA GLY A 216 -3.73 16.27 -2.75
C GLY A 216 -3.31 15.78 -1.37
N SER A 217 -3.49 14.50 -1.10
CA SER A 217 -3.13 13.82 0.16
C SER A 217 -3.01 12.30 -0.02
N ALA A 218 -2.45 11.87 -1.15
CA ALA A 218 -2.22 10.46 -1.46
C ALA A 218 -1.11 9.86 -0.60
N GLU A 219 -1.25 8.60 -0.25
CA GLU A 219 -0.27 7.88 0.57
C GLU A 219 0.73 7.09 -0.27
N LEU A 220 1.98 7.07 0.20
CA LEU A 220 3.04 6.18 -0.29
C LEU A 220 3.63 5.44 0.90
N ARG A 221 3.65 4.11 0.82
CA ARG A 221 4.20 3.22 1.85
C ARG A 221 5.30 2.32 1.32
N PHE A 222 6.28 2.04 2.19
CA PHE A 222 7.31 1.03 1.99
C PHE A 222 7.36 0.15 3.24
N GLY A 223 7.37 -1.14 3.08
CA GLY A 223 7.36 -2.03 4.23
C GLY A 223 8.08 -3.34 4.00
N ALA A 224 8.22 -4.06 5.09
CA ALA A 224 8.70 -5.45 5.09
C ALA A 224 7.91 -6.25 6.12
N GLY A 225 7.68 -7.52 5.82
CA GLY A 225 6.93 -8.41 6.69
C GLY A 225 7.37 -9.85 6.60
N LEU A 226 7.08 -10.57 7.67
CA LEU A 226 7.20 -12.02 7.77
C LEU A 226 5.82 -12.63 7.56
N ARG A 227 5.81 -13.78 6.89
CA ARG A 227 4.61 -14.58 6.65
C ARG A 227 4.86 -16.02 6.99
N TYR A 228 3.87 -16.65 7.56
CA TYR A 228 3.84 -18.09 7.76
C TYR A 228 2.64 -18.67 7.02
N LEU A 229 2.89 -19.67 6.17
CA LEU A 229 1.85 -20.33 5.38
C LEU A 229 1.80 -21.83 5.67
N PHE A 230 0.59 -22.32 5.70
CA PHE A 230 0.25 -23.73 5.85
C PHE A 230 -0.55 -24.22 4.63
N LYS A 231 -0.16 -25.36 4.09
CA LYS A 231 -0.84 -26.01 2.96
C LYS A 231 -1.98 -26.90 3.47
N LEU A 232 -3.17 -26.66 2.96
CA LEU A 232 -4.36 -27.48 3.24
C LEU A 232 -4.32 -28.85 2.52
#